data_9fc22966f949afbb5f884da06ec4e02e
#
_entry.id   9fc22966f949afbb5f884da06ec4e02e
#
_cell.length_a   1.000
_cell.length_b   1.000
_cell.length_c   1.000
_cell.angle_alpha   90.00
_cell.angle_beta   90.00
_cell.angle_gamma   90.00
#
_symmetry.space_group_name_H-M   'P 1'
#
loop_
_entity.id
_entity.type
_entity.pdbx_description
1 polymer ?
#
loop_
_entity_poly.entity_id
_entity_poly.type
_entity_poly.pdbx_seq_one_letter_code
_entity_poly.pdbx_strand_id
1 'polypeptide(L)'
;MSSEFSGSRLRLYALCGVIAPVFFTVMVIVEGFLVTGYSHMTQQMSDLGAYSLYGSYALLQNLNFFVSGILMIMFAFGLRRGLPGSRVIATSLGLFGFMFFLLGVFPDEPIPWPAAAHYLISWVGGVSLLVSVFFAWRRFRRPVAGEGVGWIMYGRFSLVILVLMVVSFVVLAIFGQPGSPIRGLVQRVSETPFLVWIEVMALGLLRLSKV
;
A
#
# COMPACT_ATOMS: atom_id res chain seq x y z
N MET A 1 -26.00 -7.08 20.20
CA MET A 1 -25.01 -8.14 20.48
C MET A 1 -23.67 -7.67 19.92
N SER A 2 -22.89 -6.93 20.71
CA SER A 2 -21.50 -6.60 20.40
C SER A 2 -20.66 -7.81 20.84
N SER A 3 -20.36 -8.74 19.91
CA SER A 3 -19.31 -9.70 20.16
C SER A 3 -18.03 -8.89 20.39
N GLU A 4 -17.49 -8.93 21.60
CA GLU A 4 -16.19 -8.39 21.92
C GLU A 4 -15.20 -8.97 20.90
N PHE A 5 -14.69 -8.10 20.06
CA PHE A 5 -13.68 -8.49 19.07
C PHE A 5 -12.43 -8.79 19.88
N SER A 6 -12.13 -10.07 20.06
CA SER A 6 -11.04 -10.52 20.96
C SER A 6 -9.74 -9.79 20.58
N GLY A 7 -9.02 -9.30 21.57
CA GLY A 7 -7.74 -8.61 21.38
C GLY A 7 -6.73 -9.42 20.54
N SER A 8 -6.81 -10.76 20.60
CA SER A 8 -6.01 -11.66 19.77
C SER A 8 -6.32 -11.55 18.27
N ARG A 9 -7.59 -11.39 17.90
CA ARG A 9 -7.98 -11.19 16.49
C ARG A 9 -7.56 -9.81 16.00
N LEU A 10 -7.71 -8.77 16.81
CA LEU A 10 -7.26 -7.44 16.46
C LEU A 10 -5.76 -7.40 16.23
N ARG A 11 -4.99 -8.12 17.08
CA ARG A 11 -3.56 -8.28 16.92
C ARG A 11 -3.19 -8.96 15.61
N LEU A 12 -3.90 -10.02 15.22
CA LEU A 12 -3.66 -10.71 13.95
C LEU A 12 -3.84 -9.75 12.76
N TYR A 13 -4.92 -8.99 12.73
CA TYR A 13 -5.17 -8.02 11.65
C TYR A 13 -4.14 -6.88 11.64
N ALA A 14 -3.73 -6.40 12.81
CA ALA A 14 -2.68 -5.38 12.89
C ALA A 14 -1.34 -5.92 12.37
N LEU A 15 -0.98 -7.17 12.69
CA LEU A 15 0.22 -7.83 12.15
C LEU A 15 0.17 -7.97 10.63
N CYS A 16 -0.99 -8.22 10.02
CA CYS A 16 -1.11 -8.19 8.56
C CYS A 16 -0.68 -6.84 7.97
N GLY A 17 -1.06 -5.73 8.62
CA GLY A 17 -0.67 -4.38 8.19
C GLY A 17 0.81 -4.07 8.42
N VAL A 18 1.46 -4.69 9.42
CA VAL A 18 2.92 -4.58 9.63
C VAL A 18 3.68 -5.42 8.60
N ILE A 19 3.20 -6.63 8.34
CA ILE A 19 3.88 -7.58 7.45
C ILE A 19 3.77 -7.13 5.99
N ALA A 20 2.64 -6.57 5.55
CA ALA A 20 2.39 -6.28 4.14
C ALA A 20 3.44 -5.33 3.51
N PRO A 21 3.75 -4.15 4.06
CA PRO A 21 4.76 -3.26 3.49
C PRO A 21 6.16 -3.86 3.51
N VAL A 22 6.52 -4.55 4.60
CA VAL A 22 7.83 -5.20 4.75
C VAL A 22 7.99 -6.32 3.74
N PHE A 23 7.00 -7.20 3.64
CA PHE A 23 6.99 -8.31 2.69
C PHE A 23 7.10 -7.80 1.25
N PHE A 24 6.26 -6.83 0.87
CA PHE A 24 6.28 -6.24 -0.47
C PHE A 24 7.67 -5.69 -0.81
N THR A 25 8.25 -4.89 0.09
CA THR A 25 9.55 -4.24 -0.14
C THR A 25 10.68 -5.26 -0.24
N VAL A 26 10.71 -6.24 0.67
CA VAL A 26 11.74 -7.29 0.68
C VAL A 26 11.67 -8.12 -0.60
N MET A 27 10.46 -8.51 -1.02
CA MET A 27 10.28 -9.28 -2.26
C MET A 27 10.80 -8.51 -3.48
N VAL A 28 10.42 -7.23 -3.65
CA VAL A 28 10.91 -6.38 -4.75
C VAL A 28 12.44 -6.30 -4.76
N ILE A 29 13.07 -6.16 -3.59
CA ILE A 29 14.53 -6.11 -3.48
C ILE A 29 15.16 -7.44 -3.90
N VAL A 30 14.67 -8.55 -3.34
CA VAL A 30 15.17 -9.90 -3.62
C VAL A 30 15.02 -10.24 -5.12
N GLU A 31 13.84 -10.01 -5.67
CA GLU A 31 13.57 -10.26 -7.09
C GLU A 31 14.48 -9.45 -8.00
N GLY A 32 14.69 -8.17 -7.68
CA GLY A 32 15.58 -7.31 -8.47
C GLY A 32 17.04 -7.77 -8.49
N PHE A 33 17.49 -8.56 -7.49
CA PHE A 33 18.79 -9.22 -7.51
C PHE A 33 18.78 -10.57 -8.24
N LEU A 34 17.65 -11.27 -8.24
CA LEU A 34 17.54 -12.58 -8.90
C LEU A 34 17.36 -12.46 -10.41
N VAL A 35 16.73 -11.38 -10.87
CA VAL A 35 16.38 -11.20 -12.29
C VAL A 35 17.54 -10.54 -13.04
N THR A 36 18.20 -11.31 -13.90
CA THR A 36 19.31 -10.81 -14.73
C THR A 36 18.84 -9.69 -15.67
N GLY A 37 19.57 -8.58 -15.68
CA GLY A 37 19.28 -7.43 -16.55
C GLY A 37 18.23 -6.47 -15.99
N TYR A 38 17.65 -6.75 -14.83
CA TYR A 38 16.77 -5.80 -14.14
C TYR A 38 17.57 -4.70 -13.44
N SER A 39 17.08 -3.49 -13.52
CA SER A 39 17.69 -2.31 -12.87
C SER A 39 16.66 -1.55 -12.02
N HIS A 40 16.90 -1.48 -10.73
CA HIS A 40 16.08 -0.69 -9.79
C HIS A 40 15.99 0.80 -10.15
N MET A 41 16.93 1.33 -10.91
CA MET A 41 16.98 2.73 -11.34
C MET A 41 16.05 2.98 -12.54
N THR A 42 16.14 2.13 -13.55
CA THR A 42 15.55 2.39 -14.87
C THR A 42 14.26 1.63 -15.12
N GLN A 43 13.97 0.58 -14.33
CA GLN A 43 12.81 -0.28 -14.51
C GLN A 43 11.87 -0.21 -13.30
N GLN A 44 10.57 -0.20 -13.58
CA GLN A 44 9.54 -0.16 -12.54
C GLN A 44 9.48 -1.50 -11.79
N MET A 45 8.95 -1.47 -10.57
CA MET A 45 8.71 -2.70 -9.79
C MET A 45 7.65 -3.57 -10.46
N SER A 46 6.65 -2.95 -11.11
CA SER A 46 5.63 -3.65 -11.88
C SER A 46 6.19 -4.40 -13.07
N ASP A 47 7.26 -3.88 -13.71
CA ASP A 47 7.92 -4.56 -14.84
C ASP A 47 8.38 -5.98 -14.46
N LEU A 48 8.77 -6.22 -13.19
CA LEU A 48 9.13 -7.56 -12.69
C LEU A 48 8.00 -8.59 -12.84
N GLY A 49 6.74 -8.15 -12.87
CA GLY A 49 5.58 -9.01 -13.07
C GLY A 49 5.29 -9.37 -14.53
N ALA A 50 6.02 -8.82 -15.49
CA ALA A 50 5.82 -9.07 -16.91
C ALA A 50 6.42 -10.41 -17.36
N TYR A 51 5.57 -11.38 -17.71
CA TYR A 51 6.01 -12.70 -18.18
C TYR A 51 6.77 -12.63 -19.50
N SER A 52 6.41 -11.68 -20.36
CA SER A 52 7.11 -11.46 -21.65
C SER A 52 8.55 -10.95 -21.47
N LEU A 53 8.85 -10.30 -20.33
CA LEU A 53 10.19 -9.79 -20.04
C LEU A 53 11.02 -10.77 -19.22
N TYR A 54 10.41 -11.44 -18.23
CA TYR A 54 11.16 -12.19 -17.21
C TYR A 54 10.69 -13.64 -17.03
N GLY A 55 9.80 -14.14 -17.92
CA GLY A 55 9.35 -15.54 -17.90
C GLY A 55 8.79 -15.96 -16.56
N SER A 56 9.23 -17.09 -16.03
CA SER A 56 8.74 -17.63 -14.76
C SER A 56 9.08 -16.78 -13.52
N TYR A 57 10.09 -15.93 -13.58
CA TYR A 57 10.41 -15.01 -12.47
C TYR A 57 9.30 -14.01 -12.23
N ALA A 58 8.52 -13.62 -13.26
CA ALA A 58 7.38 -12.73 -13.12
C ALA A 58 6.31 -13.25 -12.13
N LEU A 59 6.24 -14.56 -11.92
CA LEU A 59 5.34 -15.17 -10.94
C LEU A 59 5.63 -14.66 -9.52
N LEU A 60 6.88 -14.40 -9.17
CA LEU A 60 7.27 -13.94 -7.83
C LEU A 60 6.66 -12.56 -7.54
N GLN A 61 6.81 -11.60 -8.46
CA GLN A 61 6.24 -10.27 -8.30
C GLN A 61 4.72 -10.28 -8.33
N ASN A 62 4.10 -11.11 -9.18
CA ASN A 62 2.65 -11.23 -9.21
C ASN A 62 2.11 -11.83 -7.90
N LEU A 63 2.78 -12.83 -7.33
CA LEU A 63 2.48 -13.37 -6.00
C LEU A 63 2.73 -12.34 -4.90
N ASN A 64 3.77 -11.52 -5.03
CA ASN A 64 4.05 -10.42 -4.10
C ASN A 64 2.88 -9.42 -4.04
N PHE A 65 2.37 -8.96 -5.17
CA PHE A 65 1.17 -8.12 -5.25
C PHE A 65 -0.05 -8.81 -4.66
N PHE A 66 -0.27 -10.06 -5.01
CA PHE A 66 -1.41 -10.86 -4.56
C PHE A 66 -1.43 -11.01 -3.03
N VAL A 67 -0.32 -11.48 -2.44
CA VAL A 67 -0.21 -11.70 -0.99
C VAL A 67 -0.28 -10.38 -0.23
N SER A 68 0.44 -9.36 -0.68
CA SER A 68 0.43 -8.04 -0.05
C SER A 68 -0.96 -7.41 -0.08
N GLY A 69 -1.68 -7.56 -1.19
CA GLY A 69 -3.08 -7.11 -1.32
C GLY A 69 -4.01 -7.78 -0.30
N ILE A 70 -3.92 -9.09 -0.13
CA ILE A 70 -4.70 -9.84 0.88
C ILE A 70 -4.38 -9.33 2.30
N LEU A 71 -3.10 -9.17 2.62
CA LEU A 71 -2.67 -8.69 3.94
C LEU A 71 -3.21 -7.28 4.22
N MET A 72 -3.22 -6.39 3.21
CA MET A 72 -3.78 -5.04 3.33
C MET A 72 -5.30 -5.06 3.53
N ILE A 73 -6.04 -5.95 2.85
CA ILE A 73 -7.49 -6.15 3.05
C ILE A 73 -7.77 -6.62 4.49
N MET A 74 -6.99 -7.59 4.98
CA MET A 74 -7.14 -8.09 6.35
C MET A 74 -6.86 -6.98 7.37
N PHE A 75 -5.82 -6.19 7.15
CA PHE A 75 -5.52 -5.03 7.99
C PHE A 75 -6.65 -3.99 7.97
N ALA A 76 -7.19 -3.67 6.81
CA ALA A 76 -8.33 -2.74 6.67
C ALA A 76 -9.56 -3.24 7.45
N PHE A 77 -9.82 -4.56 7.43
CA PHE A 77 -10.88 -5.16 8.23
C PHE A 77 -10.64 -4.98 9.74
N GLY A 78 -9.41 -5.22 10.19
CA GLY A 78 -9.02 -4.98 11.59
C GLY A 78 -9.16 -3.51 12.00
N LEU A 79 -8.74 -2.60 11.13
CA LEU A 79 -8.87 -1.15 11.35
C LEU A 79 -10.34 -0.73 11.53
N ARG A 80 -11.23 -1.27 10.69
CA ARG A 80 -12.68 -1.00 10.78
C ARG A 80 -13.29 -1.48 12.11
N ARG A 81 -12.79 -2.60 12.63
CA ARG A 81 -13.32 -3.22 13.86
C ARG A 81 -12.69 -2.64 15.12
N GLY A 82 -11.40 -2.33 15.08
CA GLY A 82 -10.64 -1.88 16.23
C GLY A 82 -10.66 -0.38 16.46
N LEU A 83 -11.07 0.43 15.46
CA LEU A 83 -10.98 1.87 15.56
C LEU A 83 -12.31 2.54 15.22
N PRO A 84 -13.05 3.09 16.21
CA PRO A 84 -14.30 3.80 15.99
C PRO A 84 -14.14 4.97 15.01
N GLY A 85 -15.11 5.14 14.10
CA GLY A 85 -15.07 6.23 13.10
C GLY A 85 -14.10 6.01 11.92
N SER A 86 -13.46 4.85 11.82
CA SER A 86 -12.54 4.51 10.73
C SER A 86 -13.21 3.95 9.48
N ARG A 87 -14.55 3.95 9.37
CA ARG A 87 -15.26 3.27 8.29
C ARG A 87 -14.76 3.67 6.89
N VAL A 88 -14.64 4.95 6.59
CA VAL A 88 -14.17 5.43 5.29
C VAL A 88 -12.69 5.07 5.08
N ILE A 89 -11.86 5.28 6.12
CA ILE A 89 -10.44 4.94 6.10
C ILE A 89 -10.25 3.46 5.77
N ALA A 90 -10.95 2.60 6.49
CA ALA A 90 -10.84 1.15 6.32
C ALA A 90 -11.39 0.68 4.96
N THR A 91 -12.53 1.23 4.50
CA THR A 91 -13.12 0.82 3.23
C THR A 91 -12.22 1.23 2.05
N SER A 92 -11.70 2.46 2.04
CA SER A 92 -10.79 2.91 0.98
C SER A 92 -9.42 2.21 1.03
N LEU A 93 -8.89 1.90 2.23
CA LEU A 93 -7.70 1.06 2.36
C LEU A 93 -7.95 -0.39 1.88
N GLY A 94 -9.10 -0.95 2.19
CA GLY A 94 -9.49 -2.28 1.69
C GLY A 94 -9.63 -2.32 0.17
N LEU A 95 -10.18 -1.25 -0.43
CA LEU A 95 -10.23 -1.10 -1.88
C LEU A 95 -8.83 -0.99 -2.47
N PHE A 96 -7.91 -0.23 -1.86
CA PHE A 96 -6.51 -0.20 -2.26
C PHE A 96 -5.87 -1.60 -2.23
N GLY A 97 -6.06 -2.34 -1.12
CA GLY A 97 -5.57 -3.72 -1.01
C GLY A 97 -6.16 -4.65 -2.07
N PHE A 98 -7.44 -4.48 -2.43
CA PHE A 98 -8.07 -5.22 -3.50
C PHE A 98 -7.51 -4.86 -4.88
N MET A 99 -7.24 -3.57 -5.14
CA MET A 99 -6.55 -3.17 -6.38
C MET A 99 -5.13 -3.75 -6.41
N PHE A 100 -4.42 -3.73 -5.30
CA PHE A 100 -3.08 -4.32 -5.19
C PHE A 100 -3.09 -5.83 -5.48
N PHE A 101 -4.09 -6.56 -4.96
CA PHE A 101 -4.34 -7.95 -5.31
C PHE A 101 -4.58 -8.14 -6.82
N LEU A 102 -5.37 -7.26 -7.44
CA LEU A 102 -5.64 -7.32 -8.87
C LEU A 102 -4.40 -7.04 -9.73
N LEU A 103 -3.42 -6.25 -9.25
CA LEU A 103 -2.15 -6.08 -9.96
C LEU A 103 -1.39 -7.41 -10.12
N GLY A 104 -1.53 -8.34 -9.18
CA GLY A 104 -0.99 -9.68 -9.30
C GLY A 104 -1.72 -10.58 -10.32
N VAL A 105 -2.99 -10.23 -10.63
CA VAL A 105 -3.81 -10.93 -11.64
C VAL A 105 -3.63 -10.33 -13.04
N PHE A 106 -3.41 -9.01 -13.10
CA PHE A 106 -3.23 -8.24 -14.33
C PHE A 106 -1.81 -7.65 -14.37
N PRO A 107 -0.80 -8.44 -14.78
CA PRO A 107 0.59 -7.99 -14.81
C PRO A 107 0.82 -6.84 -15.78
N ASP A 108 1.88 -6.07 -15.56
CA ASP A 108 2.29 -4.96 -16.42
C ASP A 108 3.00 -5.48 -17.68
N GLU A 109 2.24 -6.13 -18.56
CA GLU A 109 2.77 -6.64 -19.82
C GLU A 109 2.94 -5.51 -20.85
N PRO A 110 3.98 -5.50 -21.68
CA PRO A 110 4.18 -4.52 -22.73
C PRO A 110 3.24 -4.76 -23.93
N ILE A 111 1.97 -5.06 -23.66
CA ILE A 111 0.90 -5.30 -24.62
C ILE A 111 -0.26 -4.37 -24.26
N PRO A 112 -0.93 -3.71 -25.24
CA PRO A 112 -1.86 -2.61 -24.95
C PRO A 112 -2.96 -2.91 -23.94
N TRP A 113 -3.62 -4.07 -24.04
CA TRP A 113 -4.74 -4.39 -23.15
C TRP A 113 -4.31 -4.70 -21.71
N PRO A 114 -3.37 -5.63 -21.43
CA PRO A 114 -2.92 -5.88 -20.09
C PRO A 114 -2.32 -4.63 -19.42
N ALA A 115 -1.50 -3.86 -20.15
CA ALA A 115 -0.94 -2.61 -19.65
C ALA A 115 -2.04 -1.61 -19.27
N ALA A 116 -3.05 -1.39 -20.10
CA ALA A 116 -4.15 -0.49 -19.80
C ALA A 116 -4.93 -0.91 -18.55
N ALA A 117 -5.19 -2.22 -18.38
CA ALA A 117 -5.84 -2.76 -17.19
C ALA A 117 -4.97 -2.53 -15.94
N HIS A 118 -3.68 -2.85 -16.01
CA HIS A 118 -2.72 -2.64 -14.92
C HIS A 118 -2.68 -1.17 -14.49
N TYR A 119 -2.56 -0.24 -15.44
CA TYR A 119 -2.55 1.20 -15.14
C TYR A 119 -3.87 1.68 -14.53
N LEU A 120 -5.01 1.25 -15.05
CA LEU A 120 -6.31 1.61 -14.48
C LEU A 120 -6.45 1.12 -13.04
N ILE A 121 -6.08 -0.13 -12.76
CA ILE A 121 -6.08 -0.72 -11.42
C ILE A 121 -5.16 0.07 -10.49
N SER A 122 -3.95 0.41 -10.94
CA SER A 122 -2.98 1.22 -10.19
C SER A 122 -3.54 2.60 -9.84
N TRP A 123 -4.18 3.29 -10.80
CA TRP A 123 -4.80 4.60 -10.57
C TRP A 123 -5.96 4.52 -9.58
N VAL A 124 -6.87 3.56 -9.73
CA VAL A 124 -7.98 3.37 -8.79
C VAL A 124 -7.45 3.05 -7.39
N GLY A 125 -6.41 2.22 -7.30
CA GLY A 125 -5.73 1.93 -6.04
C GLY A 125 -5.13 3.19 -5.41
N GLY A 126 -4.36 3.95 -6.17
CA GLY A 126 -3.72 5.18 -5.71
C GLY A 126 -4.72 6.22 -5.20
N VAL A 127 -5.82 6.46 -5.93
CA VAL A 127 -6.90 7.36 -5.49
C VAL A 127 -7.57 6.83 -4.21
N SER A 128 -7.83 5.53 -4.12
CA SER A 128 -8.44 4.92 -2.94
C SER A 128 -7.57 5.12 -1.70
N LEU A 129 -6.26 5.00 -1.85
CA LEU A 129 -5.33 5.21 -0.77
C LEU A 129 -5.22 6.68 -0.36
N LEU A 130 -5.20 7.62 -1.32
CA LEU A 130 -5.27 9.06 -1.03
C LEU A 130 -6.52 9.40 -0.20
N VAL A 131 -7.67 8.83 -0.55
CA VAL A 131 -8.92 8.98 0.22
C VAL A 131 -8.73 8.44 1.63
N SER A 132 -8.09 7.28 1.80
CA SER A 132 -7.84 6.70 3.12
C SER A 132 -6.98 7.62 3.99
N VAL A 133 -5.85 8.11 3.46
CA VAL A 133 -4.92 9.00 4.17
C VAL A 133 -5.58 10.35 4.51
N PHE A 134 -6.34 10.93 3.57
CA PHE A 134 -7.09 12.17 3.79
C PHE A 134 -8.12 12.04 4.93
N PHE A 135 -8.90 10.96 4.93
CA PHE A 135 -9.88 10.75 6.00
C PHE A 135 -9.22 10.38 7.33
N ALA A 136 -8.06 9.74 7.34
CA ALA A 136 -7.27 9.52 8.55
C ALA A 136 -6.79 10.87 9.13
N TRP A 137 -6.23 11.76 8.31
CA TRP A 137 -5.93 13.12 8.73
C TRP A 137 -7.16 13.82 9.32
N ARG A 138 -8.29 13.83 8.62
CA ARG A 138 -9.52 14.49 9.11
C ARG A 138 -10.02 13.89 10.41
N ARG A 139 -9.96 12.57 10.59
CA ARG A 139 -10.42 11.86 11.77
C ARG A 139 -9.57 12.17 13.00
N PHE A 140 -8.24 12.18 12.84
CA PHE A 140 -7.30 12.28 13.95
C PHE A 140 -6.80 13.71 14.23
N ARG A 141 -7.13 14.69 13.43
CA ARG A 141 -6.68 16.08 13.66
C ARG A 141 -7.27 16.75 14.90
N ARG A 142 -8.32 16.18 15.49
CA ARG A 142 -8.99 16.70 16.70
C ARG A 142 -8.97 15.63 17.78
N PRO A 143 -8.75 16.02 19.05
CA PRO A 143 -8.87 15.08 20.16
C PRO A 143 -10.29 14.56 20.25
N VAL A 144 -10.43 13.27 20.47
CA VAL A 144 -11.70 12.62 20.80
C VAL A 144 -11.62 12.17 22.23
N ALA A 145 -12.70 12.38 22.98
CA ALA A 145 -12.76 11.97 24.39
C ALA A 145 -12.45 10.46 24.51
N GLY A 146 -11.53 10.11 25.40
CA GLY A 146 -11.08 8.73 25.61
C GLY A 146 -9.98 8.25 24.66
N GLU A 147 -9.63 9.02 23.62
CA GLU A 147 -8.49 8.72 22.75
C GLU A 147 -7.27 9.55 23.18
N GLY A 148 -6.16 8.88 23.49
CA GLY A 148 -4.93 9.56 23.95
C GLY A 148 -4.32 10.49 22.90
N VAL A 149 -3.46 11.40 23.34
CA VAL A 149 -2.76 12.42 22.52
C VAL A 149 -2.02 11.81 21.31
N GLY A 150 -1.66 10.52 21.38
CA GLY A 150 -1.00 9.81 20.30
C GLY A 150 -1.74 9.87 18.95
N TRP A 151 -3.07 9.89 18.93
CA TRP A 151 -3.85 9.93 17.69
C TRP A 151 -3.78 11.28 16.97
N ILE A 152 -3.56 12.38 17.68
CA ILE A 152 -3.34 13.70 17.06
C ILE A 152 -2.06 13.68 16.23
N MET A 153 -1.02 13.02 16.73
CA MET A 153 0.24 12.86 15.97
C MET A 153 0.02 12.03 14.69
N TYR A 154 -0.83 11.00 14.73
CA TYR A 154 -1.24 10.26 13.53
C TYR A 154 -1.94 11.16 12.51
N GLY A 155 -2.79 12.07 12.97
CA GLY A 155 -3.44 13.05 12.10
C GLY A 155 -2.41 13.94 11.40
N ARG A 156 -1.48 14.52 12.15
CA ARG A 156 -0.41 15.36 11.58
C ARG A 156 0.50 14.57 10.63
N PHE A 157 0.89 13.36 11.03
CA PHE A 157 1.66 12.46 10.18
C PHE A 157 0.91 12.13 8.88
N SER A 158 -0.38 11.80 8.95
CA SER A 158 -1.19 11.53 7.75
C SER A 158 -1.26 12.74 6.82
N LEU A 159 -1.28 13.98 7.34
CA LEU A 159 -1.23 15.19 6.50
C LEU A 159 0.11 15.28 5.75
N VAL A 160 1.22 15.05 6.44
CA VAL A 160 2.55 15.06 5.80
C VAL A 160 2.62 14.00 4.71
N ILE A 161 2.17 12.78 5.01
CA ILE A 161 2.13 11.69 4.02
C ILE A 161 1.22 12.05 2.83
N LEU A 162 0.06 12.65 3.07
CA LEU A 162 -0.84 13.08 1.99
C LEU A 162 -0.15 14.05 1.03
N VAL A 163 0.56 15.04 1.57
CA VAL A 163 1.32 16.00 0.75
C VAL A 163 2.42 15.28 -0.04
N LEU A 164 3.19 14.41 0.63
CA LEU A 164 4.23 13.63 -0.03
C LEU A 164 3.67 12.74 -1.14
N MET A 165 2.52 12.08 -0.94
CA MET A 165 1.87 11.26 -1.97
C MET A 165 1.44 12.11 -3.17
N VAL A 166 0.83 13.28 -2.95
CA VAL A 166 0.42 14.17 -4.05
C VAL A 166 1.64 14.62 -4.85
N VAL A 167 2.71 15.06 -4.17
CA VAL A 167 3.97 15.44 -4.82
C VAL A 167 4.55 14.25 -5.59
N SER A 168 4.57 13.08 -4.98
CA SER A 168 5.08 11.84 -5.60
C SER A 168 4.32 11.46 -6.86
N PHE A 169 2.99 11.61 -6.89
CA PHE A 169 2.20 11.36 -8.10
C PHE A 169 2.55 12.34 -9.23
N VAL A 170 2.78 13.61 -8.90
CA VAL A 170 3.23 14.60 -9.90
C VAL A 170 4.61 14.22 -10.43
N VAL A 171 5.54 13.88 -9.55
CA VAL A 171 6.90 13.43 -9.93
C VAL A 171 6.85 12.17 -10.79
N LEU A 172 6.01 11.20 -10.42
CA LEU A 172 5.83 9.97 -11.19
C LEU A 172 5.22 10.26 -12.58
N ALA A 173 4.28 11.18 -12.68
CA ALA A 173 3.69 11.58 -13.96
C ALA A 173 4.71 12.23 -14.90
N ILE A 174 5.68 12.97 -14.36
CA ILE A 174 6.70 13.68 -15.15
C ILE A 174 7.87 12.75 -15.51
N PHE A 175 8.42 12.03 -14.52
CA PHE A 175 9.67 11.28 -14.64
C PHE A 175 9.47 9.76 -14.73
N GLY A 176 8.27 9.25 -14.50
CA GLY A 176 7.94 7.81 -14.57
C GLY A 176 7.63 7.32 -15.99
N GLN A 177 7.80 8.16 -17.01
CA GLN A 177 7.47 7.83 -18.39
C GLN A 177 8.44 6.82 -19.00
N PRO A 178 8.00 6.01 -19.99
CA PRO A 178 8.90 5.12 -20.73
C PRO A 178 10.11 5.86 -21.30
N GLY A 179 11.29 5.27 -21.15
CA GLY A 179 12.56 5.88 -21.60
C GLY A 179 13.24 6.80 -20.58
N SER A 180 12.60 7.13 -19.46
CA SER A 180 13.27 7.88 -18.40
C SER A 180 14.36 7.03 -17.72
N PRO A 181 15.60 7.55 -17.56
CA PRO A 181 16.70 6.82 -16.94
C PRO A 181 16.52 6.59 -15.43
N ILE A 182 15.53 7.23 -14.81
CA ILE A 182 15.22 7.14 -13.38
C ILE A 182 13.79 6.65 -13.11
N ARG A 183 13.11 6.08 -14.12
CA ARG A 183 11.71 5.64 -14.04
C ARG A 183 11.47 4.71 -12.84
N GLY A 184 12.37 3.73 -12.64
CA GLY A 184 12.27 2.79 -11.54
C GLY A 184 12.50 3.42 -10.17
N LEU A 185 13.48 4.30 -10.05
CA LEU A 185 13.75 5.05 -8.81
C LEU A 185 12.55 5.91 -8.43
N VAL A 186 11.99 6.63 -9.39
CA VAL A 186 10.84 7.52 -9.16
C VAL A 186 9.63 6.73 -8.65
N GLN A 187 9.34 5.56 -9.21
CA GLN A 187 8.24 4.72 -8.71
C GLN A 187 8.46 4.33 -7.25
N ARG A 188 9.67 3.86 -6.89
CA ARG A 188 10.00 3.45 -5.52
C ARG A 188 9.88 4.60 -4.52
N VAL A 189 10.41 5.77 -4.88
CA VAL A 189 10.29 6.97 -4.06
C VAL A 189 8.81 7.37 -3.90
N SER A 190 8.00 7.21 -4.95
CA SER A 190 6.58 7.55 -4.92
C SER A 190 5.75 6.58 -4.07
N GLU A 191 6.18 5.32 -3.96
CA GLU A 191 5.46 4.32 -3.18
C GLU A 191 5.86 4.30 -1.69
N THR A 192 7.06 4.72 -1.36
CA THR A 192 7.57 4.73 0.02
C THR A 192 6.64 5.45 1.01
N PRO A 193 6.09 6.65 0.76
CA PRO A 193 5.23 7.34 1.72
C PRO A 193 4.02 6.53 2.15
N PHE A 194 3.37 5.84 1.23
CA PHE A 194 2.18 5.08 1.58
C PHE A 194 2.51 3.77 2.32
N LEU A 195 3.59 3.11 1.96
CA LEU A 195 4.04 1.91 2.68
C LEU A 195 4.36 2.26 4.14
N VAL A 196 5.08 3.36 4.36
CA VAL A 196 5.37 3.88 5.71
C VAL A 196 4.08 4.26 6.44
N TRP A 197 3.09 4.86 5.76
CA TRP A 197 1.82 5.20 6.38
C TRP A 197 1.04 3.96 6.84
N ILE A 198 0.96 2.91 6.02
CA ILE A 198 0.32 1.65 6.38
C ILE A 198 1.00 1.03 7.60
N GLU A 199 2.34 0.97 7.59
CA GLU A 199 3.16 0.43 8.69
C GLU A 199 2.87 1.16 10.01
N VAL A 200 2.93 2.50 10.00
CA VAL A 200 2.71 3.32 11.20
C VAL A 200 1.28 3.18 11.72
N MET A 201 0.27 3.13 10.83
CA MET A 201 -1.13 2.89 11.21
C MET A 201 -1.31 1.49 11.82
N ALA A 202 -0.66 0.48 11.27
CA ALA A 202 -0.72 -0.89 11.76
C ALA A 202 -0.07 -1.03 13.14
N LEU A 203 1.08 -0.39 13.36
CA LEU A 203 1.72 -0.33 14.67
C LEU A 203 0.83 0.39 15.71
N GLY A 204 0.09 1.42 15.31
CA GLY A 204 -0.91 2.07 16.14
C GLY A 204 -2.03 1.12 16.56
N LEU A 205 -2.58 0.37 15.61
CA LEU A 205 -3.62 -0.62 15.87
C LEU A 205 -3.11 -1.77 16.76
N LEU A 206 -1.84 -2.19 16.56
CA LEU A 206 -1.21 -3.23 17.35
C LEU A 206 -1.07 -2.82 18.82
N ARG A 207 -0.80 -1.54 19.10
CA ARG A 207 -0.77 -1.02 20.48
C ARG A 207 -2.12 -1.11 21.16
N LEU A 208 -3.22 -0.80 20.44
CA LEU A 208 -4.58 -0.92 20.97
C LEU A 208 -4.96 -2.38 21.28
N SER A 209 -4.41 -3.35 20.56
CA SER A 209 -4.71 -4.78 20.78
C SER A 209 -4.10 -5.37 22.06
N LYS A 210 -3.25 -4.60 22.77
CA LYS A 210 -2.58 -5.02 24.02
C LYS A 210 -3.33 -4.57 25.28
N VAL A 211 -4.33 -3.71 25.11
CA VAL A 211 -5.21 -3.22 26.18
C VAL A 211 -6.46 -4.07 26.22
#